data_73ceebc94a64411436b5d79670a32763
#
_entry.id   73ceebc94a64411436b5d79670a32763
#
_cell.length_a   1.000
_cell.length_b   1.000
_cell.length_c   1.000
_cell.angle_alpha   90.00
_cell.angle_beta   90.00
_cell.angle_gamma   90.00
#
_symmetry.space_group_name_H-M   'P 1'
#
loop_
_entity.id
_entity.type
_entity.pdbx_description
1 polymer ?
#
loop_
_entity_poly.entity_id
_entity_poly.type
_entity_poly.pdbx_seq_one_letter_code
_entity_poly.pdbx_strand_id
1 'polypeptide(L)'
;MSVKLNTYLLEAQKANINPFEINVNVASDISVSLFEGKVENVTIANDSTVTGRGIYNGKIGAFTSDTLSKEIPSLMAKNIVESATYGPEGDPTLFVGKGQKYKKPKTYYPVLENVGVNELTGIAQRVYEGAKRVAGVSEITVNVEYYSGKSEMNNSLGLKLSSKRNYVAVACELLAKKDDLVESNFDAKYVTEISSFDPESFGEEIAKGAINKLGGSS
;
A
#
# COMPACT_ATOMS: atom_id res chain seq x y z
N MET A 1 1.01 4.03 -17.80
CA MET A 1 -0.09 4.33 -18.73
C MET A 1 -1.01 5.35 -18.06
N SER A 2 -1.30 6.50 -18.71
CA SER A 2 -2.23 7.47 -18.09
C SER A 2 -3.67 6.98 -18.35
N VAL A 3 -4.39 6.62 -17.29
CA VAL A 3 -5.80 6.24 -17.39
C VAL A 3 -6.63 7.51 -17.66
N LYS A 4 -7.38 7.52 -18.75
CA LYS A 4 -8.26 8.64 -19.06
C LYS A 4 -9.59 8.49 -18.31
N LEU A 5 -9.66 8.96 -17.06
CA LEU A 5 -10.87 8.88 -16.22
C LEU A 5 -12.12 9.46 -16.90
N ASN A 6 -11.94 10.45 -17.77
CA ASN A 6 -13.06 11.01 -18.54
C ASN A 6 -13.77 9.97 -19.44
N THR A 7 -13.09 8.92 -19.90
CA THR A 7 -13.73 7.86 -20.69
C THR A 7 -14.76 7.11 -19.87
N TYR A 8 -14.47 6.84 -18.59
CA TYR A 8 -15.41 6.19 -17.68
C TYR A 8 -16.67 7.05 -17.43
N LEU A 9 -16.47 8.36 -17.23
CA LEU A 9 -17.57 9.30 -17.07
C LEU A 9 -18.47 9.36 -18.32
N LEU A 10 -17.87 9.33 -19.52
CA LEU A 10 -18.62 9.33 -20.78
C LEU A 10 -19.41 8.02 -20.97
N GLU A 11 -18.83 6.86 -20.66
CA GLU A 11 -19.56 5.58 -20.79
C GLU A 11 -20.69 5.48 -19.76
N ALA A 12 -20.49 5.94 -18.52
CA ALA A 12 -21.54 6.04 -17.52
C ALA A 12 -22.68 6.96 -17.96
N GLN A 13 -22.35 8.12 -18.55
CA GLN A 13 -23.36 9.06 -19.09
C GLN A 13 -24.17 8.43 -20.22
N LYS A 14 -23.52 7.73 -21.16
CA LYS A 14 -24.22 7.00 -22.26
C LYS A 14 -25.18 5.93 -21.74
N ALA A 15 -24.81 5.28 -20.61
CA ALA A 15 -25.63 4.26 -19.96
C ALA A 15 -26.69 4.82 -19.00
N ASN A 16 -26.87 6.17 -18.94
CA ASN A 16 -27.76 6.86 -18.02
C ASN A 16 -27.50 6.56 -16.52
N ILE A 17 -26.23 6.32 -16.16
CA ILE A 17 -25.81 6.14 -14.77
C ILE A 17 -25.52 7.55 -14.19
N ASN A 18 -26.30 7.99 -13.22
CA ASN A 18 -26.14 9.32 -12.62
C ASN A 18 -26.76 9.38 -11.20
N PRO A 19 -26.01 9.81 -10.15
CA PRO A 19 -24.58 10.10 -10.18
C PRO A 19 -23.70 8.86 -10.41
N PHE A 20 -22.48 9.09 -10.91
CA PHE A 20 -21.45 8.08 -11.12
C PHE A 20 -20.12 8.53 -10.54
N GLU A 21 -19.39 7.60 -9.94
CA GLU A 21 -18.07 7.83 -9.36
C GLU A 21 -17.11 6.70 -9.77
N ILE A 22 -15.90 7.10 -10.13
CA ILE A 22 -14.80 6.22 -10.51
C ILE A 22 -13.58 6.47 -9.62
N ASN A 23 -12.99 5.41 -9.08
CA ASN A 23 -11.71 5.41 -8.40
C ASN A 23 -10.74 4.46 -9.09
N VAL A 24 -9.53 4.94 -9.35
CA VAL A 24 -8.44 4.14 -9.93
C VAL A 24 -7.25 4.23 -9.00
N ASN A 25 -6.76 3.08 -8.59
CA ASN A 25 -5.53 2.94 -7.82
C ASN A 25 -4.51 2.17 -8.66
N VAL A 26 -3.28 2.65 -8.66
CA VAL A 26 -2.13 1.93 -9.19
C VAL A 26 -1.04 1.93 -8.14
N ALA A 27 -0.40 0.80 -7.94
CA ALA A 27 0.68 0.63 -6.97
C ALA A 27 1.83 -0.15 -7.58
N SER A 28 3.01 0.05 -7.05
CA SER A 28 4.21 -0.73 -7.32
C SER A 28 4.91 -1.00 -6.00
N ASP A 29 5.25 -2.25 -5.77
CA ASP A 29 5.92 -2.73 -4.58
C ASP A 29 7.21 -3.44 -4.96
N ILE A 30 8.27 -3.17 -4.22
CA ILE A 30 9.51 -3.92 -4.27
C ILE A 30 9.78 -4.38 -2.84
N SER A 31 9.88 -5.67 -2.61
CA SER A 31 10.22 -6.21 -1.30
C SER A 31 11.43 -7.13 -1.34
N VAL A 32 12.22 -7.09 -0.28
CA VAL A 32 13.37 -7.92 -0.03
C VAL A 32 13.23 -8.56 1.34
N SER A 33 13.35 -9.88 1.41
CA SER A 33 13.37 -10.64 2.65
C SER A 33 14.74 -11.26 2.85
N LEU A 34 15.33 -11.03 4.03
CA LEU A 34 16.55 -11.69 4.50
C LEU A 34 16.22 -12.62 5.66
N PHE A 35 16.80 -13.82 5.63
CA PHE A 35 16.89 -14.71 6.78
C PHE A 35 18.34 -15.06 7.05
N GLU A 36 18.79 -14.87 8.29
CA GLU A 36 20.17 -15.13 8.71
C GLU A 36 21.22 -14.47 7.78
N GLY A 37 20.94 -13.23 7.34
CA GLY A 37 21.82 -12.44 6.47
C GLY A 37 21.85 -12.88 5.01
N LYS A 38 21.05 -13.84 4.60
CA LYS A 38 20.92 -14.29 3.21
C LYS A 38 19.59 -13.83 2.63
N VAL A 39 19.63 -13.31 1.40
CA VAL A 39 18.39 -12.99 0.67
C VAL A 39 17.64 -14.28 0.39
N GLU A 40 16.43 -14.40 0.92
CA GLU A 40 15.52 -15.51 0.64
C GLU A 40 14.57 -15.21 -0.51
N ASN A 41 14.06 -13.97 -0.54
CA ASN A 41 13.07 -13.58 -1.53
C ASN A 41 13.25 -12.13 -1.97
N VAL A 42 12.96 -11.90 -3.25
CA VAL A 42 12.80 -10.57 -3.83
C VAL A 42 11.52 -10.59 -4.66
N THR A 43 10.60 -9.71 -4.34
CA THR A 43 9.34 -9.56 -5.09
C THR A 43 9.26 -8.18 -5.71
N ILE A 44 8.79 -8.12 -6.95
CA ILE A 44 8.42 -6.88 -7.64
C ILE A 44 7.00 -7.07 -8.13
N ALA A 45 6.06 -6.31 -7.59
CA ALA A 45 4.66 -6.36 -7.94
C ALA A 45 4.17 -5.01 -8.49
N ASN A 46 3.23 -5.08 -9.43
CA ASN A 46 2.52 -3.91 -9.92
C ASN A 46 1.03 -4.23 -9.92
N ASP A 47 0.29 -3.47 -9.14
CA ASP A 47 -1.13 -3.68 -8.96
C ASP A 47 -1.94 -2.51 -9.51
N SER A 48 -3.11 -2.82 -10.02
CA SER A 48 -4.08 -1.80 -10.40
C SER A 48 -5.47 -2.23 -9.97
N THR A 49 -6.28 -1.26 -9.55
CA THR A 49 -7.68 -1.48 -9.24
C THR A 49 -8.51 -0.34 -9.78
N VAL A 50 -9.58 -0.69 -10.47
CA VAL A 50 -10.61 0.24 -10.93
C VAL A 50 -11.90 -0.11 -10.23
N THR A 51 -12.49 0.85 -9.52
CA THR A 51 -13.80 0.68 -8.87
C THR A 51 -14.72 1.79 -9.33
N GLY A 52 -15.87 1.41 -9.88
CA GLY A 52 -16.94 2.34 -10.26
C GLY A 52 -18.21 2.03 -9.49
N ARG A 53 -18.96 3.07 -9.13
CA ARG A 53 -20.32 2.95 -8.58
C ARG A 53 -21.22 4.04 -9.15
N GLY A 54 -22.49 3.75 -9.23
CA GLY A 54 -23.43 4.76 -9.72
C GLY A 54 -24.87 4.36 -9.53
N ILE A 55 -25.78 5.32 -9.74
CA ILE A 55 -27.22 5.10 -9.63
C ILE A 55 -27.81 4.97 -11.03
N TYR A 56 -28.53 3.89 -11.25
CA TYR A 56 -29.30 3.62 -12.45
C TYR A 56 -30.72 3.25 -12.05
N ASN A 57 -31.73 3.97 -12.61
CA ASN A 57 -33.15 3.79 -12.30
C ASN A 57 -33.44 3.76 -10.77
N GLY A 58 -32.84 4.67 -10.01
CA GLY A 58 -33.03 4.79 -8.57
C GLY A 58 -32.28 3.77 -7.72
N LYS A 59 -31.55 2.83 -8.32
CA LYS A 59 -30.82 1.77 -7.61
C LYS A 59 -29.32 1.91 -7.80
N ILE A 60 -28.53 1.55 -6.76
CA ILE A 60 -27.07 1.61 -6.82
C ILE A 60 -26.51 0.33 -7.41
N GLY A 61 -25.59 0.50 -8.37
CA GLY A 61 -24.77 -0.56 -8.91
C GLY A 61 -23.26 -0.26 -8.72
N ALA A 62 -22.44 -1.30 -8.73
CA ALA A 62 -21.01 -1.19 -8.60
C ALA A 62 -20.27 -2.21 -9.47
N PHE A 63 -19.00 -1.89 -9.76
CA PHE A 63 -18.09 -2.75 -10.51
C PHE A 63 -16.66 -2.55 -10.01
N THR A 64 -15.90 -3.62 -9.94
CA THR A 64 -14.47 -3.60 -9.63
C THR A 64 -13.71 -4.47 -10.61
N SER A 65 -12.52 -4.02 -11.03
CA SER A 65 -11.58 -4.77 -11.87
C SER A 65 -10.16 -4.47 -11.42
N ASP A 66 -9.28 -5.46 -11.55
CA ASP A 66 -7.82 -5.36 -11.39
C ASP A 66 -7.11 -5.01 -12.70
N THR A 67 -7.85 -4.91 -13.79
CA THR A 67 -7.33 -4.65 -15.13
C THR A 67 -7.65 -3.24 -15.60
N LEU A 68 -6.66 -2.57 -16.21
CA LEU A 68 -6.77 -1.26 -16.85
C LEU A 68 -6.64 -1.41 -18.38
N SER A 69 -7.68 -1.88 -19.04
CA SER A 69 -7.72 -1.99 -20.50
C SER A 69 -8.69 -0.98 -21.14
N LYS A 70 -8.67 -0.86 -22.45
CA LYS A 70 -9.55 0.08 -23.19
C LYS A 70 -11.03 -0.32 -23.11
N GLU A 71 -11.32 -1.58 -22.86
CA GLU A 71 -12.66 -2.17 -22.80
C GLU A 71 -13.32 -1.95 -21.42
N ILE A 72 -12.52 -1.73 -20.37
CA ILE A 72 -13.03 -1.62 -19.00
C ILE A 72 -14.07 -0.51 -18.81
N PRO A 73 -13.93 0.70 -19.39
CA PRO A 73 -14.97 1.73 -19.22
C PRO A 73 -16.36 1.30 -19.68
N SER A 74 -16.46 0.66 -20.84
CA SER A 74 -17.74 0.15 -21.37
C SER A 74 -18.25 -1.03 -20.58
N LEU A 75 -17.38 -1.98 -20.22
CA LEU A 75 -17.71 -3.13 -19.39
C LEU A 75 -18.21 -2.70 -18.01
N MET A 76 -17.56 -1.71 -17.39
CA MET A 76 -17.97 -1.14 -16.11
C MET A 76 -19.38 -0.55 -16.18
N ALA A 77 -19.68 0.27 -17.20
CA ALA A 77 -21.01 0.87 -17.35
C ALA A 77 -22.08 -0.22 -17.48
N LYS A 78 -21.84 -1.25 -18.31
CA LYS A 78 -22.76 -2.40 -18.47
C LYS A 78 -22.99 -3.12 -17.14
N ASN A 79 -21.93 -3.46 -16.41
CA ASN A 79 -22.03 -4.21 -15.16
C ASN A 79 -22.70 -3.40 -14.04
N ILE A 80 -22.49 -2.07 -14.00
CA ILE A 80 -23.19 -1.22 -13.05
C ILE A 80 -24.70 -1.22 -13.31
N VAL A 81 -25.13 -1.14 -14.58
CA VAL A 81 -26.56 -1.24 -14.95
C VAL A 81 -27.12 -2.61 -14.53
N GLU A 82 -26.41 -3.69 -14.83
CA GLU A 82 -26.83 -5.06 -14.47
C GLU A 82 -26.92 -5.23 -12.95
N SER A 83 -25.90 -4.82 -12.20
CA SER A 83 -25.88 -4.94 -10.75
C SER A 83 -26.92 -4.05 -10.06
N ALA A 84 -27.19 -2.85 -10.60
CA ALA A 84 -28.24 -1.97 -10.10
C ALA A 84 -29.65 -2.59 -10.22
N THR A 85 -29.88 -3.47 -11.20
CA THR A 85 -31.19 -4.15 -11.36
C THR A 85 -31.58 -4.91 -10.09
N TYR A 86 -30.62 -5.48 -9.38
CA TYR A 86 -30.80 -6.24 -8.15
C TYR A 86 -30.30 -5.50 -6.90
N GLY A 87 -29.75 -4.30 -7.09
CA GLY A 87 -29.18 -3.49 -6.03
C GLY A 87 -30.24 -2.83 -5.13
N PRO A 88 -29.80 -2.31 -3.97
CA PRO A 88 -30.65 -1.50 -3.10
C PRO A 88 -30.96 -0.12 -3.71
N GLU A 89 -31.90 0.59 -3.10
CA GLU A 89 -32.17 1.98 -3.41
C GLU A 89 -30.90 2.82 -3.31
N GLY A 90 -30.70 3.66 -4.33
CA GLY A 90 -29.53 4.52 -4.43
C GLY A 90 -29.76 5.85 -3.73
N ASP A 91 -28.90 6.18 -2.78
CA ASP A 91 -28.88 7.49 -2.14
C ASP A 91 -27.90 8.43 -2.87
N PRO A 92 -28.36 9.44 -3.64
CA PRO A 92 -27.49 10.37 -4.34
C PRO A 92 -26.67 11.26 -3.40
N THR A 93 -27.05 11.40 -2.12
CA THR A 93 -26.29 12.19 -1.13
C THR A 93 -24.96 11.56 -0.76
N LEU A 94 -24.76 10.27 -1.06
CA LEU A 94 -23.48 9.56 -0.89
C LEU A 94 -22.42 9.95 -1.93
N PHE A 95 -22.78 10.75 -2.93
CA PHE A 95 -21.87 11.25 -3.96
C PHE A 95 -21.55 12.74 -3.72
N VAL A 96 -20.29 13.00 -3.41
CA VAL A 96 -19.83 14.34 -3.04
C VAL A 96 -19.51 15.16 -4.28
N GLY A 97 -20.09 16.37 -4.40
CA GLY A 97 -19.86 17.27 -5.51
C GLY A 97 -18.55 18.08 -5.42
N LYS A 98 -18.30 18.87 -6.46
CA LYS A 98 -17.18 19.84 -6.48
C LYS A 98 -17.35 20.88 -5.37
N GLY A 99 -16.22 21.47 -4.94
CA GLY A 99 -16.24 22.58 -3.96
C GLY A 99 -15.93 22.13 -2.52
N GLN A 100 -15.88 20.84 -2.25
CA GLN A 100 -15.40 20.34 -0.98
C GLN A 100 -13.89 20.60 -0.81
N LYS A 101 -13.50 21.02 0.40
CA LYS A 101 -12.10 21.24 0.75
C LYS A 101 -11.54 19.99 1.41
N TYR A 102 -10.51 19.41 0.81
CA TYR A 102 -9.80 18.26 1.35
C TYR A 102 -8.41 18.67 1.86
N LYS A 103 -8.00 18.15 3.00
CA LYS A 103 -6.62 18.27 3.46
C LYS A 103 -5.71 17.50 2.49
N LYS A 104 -4.55 18.09 2.18
CA LYS A 104 -3.51 17.44 1.37
C LYS A 104 -2.31 17.11 2.27
N PRO A 105 -2.32 15.96 2.95
CA PRO A 105 -1.17 15.55 3.75
C PRO A 105 0.03 15.29 2.84
N LYS A 106 1.23 15.50 3.38
CA LYS A 106 2.48 15.14 2.69
C LYS A 106 2.63 13.62 2.81
N THR A 107 2.35 12.91 1.73
CA THR A 107 2.43 11.44 1.65
C THR A 107 3.37 10.95 0.55
N TYR A 108 4.00 11.86 -0.19
CA TYR A 108 4.91 11.57 -1.28
C TYR A 108 6.25 12.26 -1.09
N TYR A 109 7.32 11.51 -1.23
CA TYR A 109 8.70 11.91 -0.96
C TYR A 109 9.54 11.63 -2.20
N PRO A 110 9.88 12.68 -3.01
CA PRO A 110 10.63 12.52 -4.26
C PRO A 110 11.99 11.83 -4.09
N VAL A 111 12.60 11.98 -2.94
CA VAL A 111 13.88 11.33 -2.59
C VAL A 111 13.83 9.80 -2.68
N LEU A 112 12.62 9.21 -2.59
CA LEU A 112 12.40 7.76 -2.69
C LEU A 112 12.07 7.26 -4.10
N GLU A 113 11.96 8.14 -5.13
CA GLU A 113 11.51 7.74 -6.47
C GLU A 113 12.40 6.69 -7.16
N ASN A 114 13.68 6.65 -6.80
CA ASN A 114 14.66 5.77 -7.43
C ASN A 114 15.12 4.62 -6.54
N VAL A 115 14.40 4.36 -5.45
CA VAL A 115 14.69 3.23 -4.57
C VAL A 115 14.48 1.92 -5.32
N GLY A 116 15.48 1.04 -5.30
CA GLY A 116 15.44 -0.25 -5.98
C GLY A 116 15.95 -1.40 -5.09
N VAL A 117 15.93 -2.61 -5.66
CA VAL A 117 16.30 -3.85 -4.96
C VAL A 117 17.64 -3.73 -4.24
N ASN A 118 18.68 -3.18 -4.88
CA ASN A 118 20.01 -3.10 -4.27
C ASN A 118 20.03 -2.21 -3.03
N GLU A 119 19.30 -1.11 -3.03
CA GLU A 119 19.22 -0.21 -1.88
C GLU A 119 18.44 -0.85 -0.73
N LEU A 120 17.31 -1.51 -1.02
CA LEU A 120 16.54 -2.26 -0.03
C LEU A 120 17.35 -3.42 0.57
N THR A 121 18.09 -4.15 -0.26
CA THR A 121 18.99 -5.21 0.20
C THR A 121 20.08 -4.65 1.11
N GLY A 122 20.66 -3.51 0.76
CA GLY A 122 21.66 -2.83 1.60
C GLY A 122 21.11 -2.41 2.96
N ILE A 123 19.88 -1.90 3.01
CA ILE A 123 19.20 -1.57 4.27
C ILE A 123 18.97 -2.84 5.09
N ALA A 124 18.41 -3.89 4.50
CA ALA A 124 18.14 -5.16 5.18
C ALA A 124 19.40 -5.79 5.76
N GLN A 125 20.50 -5.78 5.00
CA GLN A 125 21.80 -6.32 5.43
C GLN A 125 22.34 -5.54 6.64
N ARG A 126 22.25 -4.21 6.64
CA ARG A 126 22.71 -3.38 7.76
C ARG A 126 21.86 -3.58 9.02
N VAL A 127 20.53 -3.77 8.89
CA VAL A 127 19.66 -4.14 10.02
C VAL A 127 20.12 -5.48 10.62
N TYR A 128 20.33 -6.48 9.77
CA TYR A 128 20.83 -7.79 10.19
C TYR A 128 22.18 -7.69 10.93
N GLU A 129 23.15 -6.95 10.38
CA GLU A 129 24.46 -6.76 10.98
C GLU A 129 24.37 -6.06 12.36
N GLY A 130 23.47 -5.09 12.50
CA GLY A 130 23.21 -4.45 13.79
C GLY A 130 22.66 -5.44 14.82
N ALA A 131 21.63 -6.21 14.44
CA ALA A 131 21.02 -7.21 15.32
C ALA A 131 22.01 -8.32 15.75
N LYS A 132 22.80 -8.81 14.80
CA LYS A 132 23.77 -9.91 15.02
C LYS A 132 24.90 -9.57 15.98
N ARG A 133 25.22 -8.29 16.19
CA ARG A 133 26.23 -7.86 17.17
C ARG A 133 25.83 -8.18 18.60
N VAL A 134 24.55 -8.37 18.86
CA VAL A 134 24.04 -8.66 20.21
C VAL A 134 24.13 -10.16 20.47
N ALA A 135 24.93 -10.54 21.46
CA ALA A 135 25.13 -11.97 21.82
C ALA A 135 23.81 -12.60 22.32
N GLY A 136 23.58 -13.85 21.94
CA GLY A 136 22.39 -14.61 22.33
C GLY A 136 21.20 -14.45 21.38
N VAL A 137 21.34 -13.68 20.28
CA VAL A 137 20.33 -13.52 19.24
C VAL A 137 20.52 -14.54 18.12
N SER A 138 19.42 -15.05 17.61
CA SER A 138 19.35 -16.02 16.49
C SER A 138 18.06 -15.83 15.69
N GLU A 139 17.99 -16.53 14.56
CA GLU A 139 16.78 -16.55 13.70
C GLU A 139 16.31 -15.16 13.30
N ILE A 140 17.24 -14.34 12.78
CA ILE A 140 16.99 -12.96 12.41
C ILE A 140 16.37 -12.92 11.02
N THR A 141 15.13 -12.42 10.93
CA THR A 141 14.42 -12.13 9.69
C THR A 141 14.28 -10.60 9.52
N VAL A 142 14.69 -10.11 8.36
CA VAL A 142 14.52 -8.69 8.01
C VAL A 142 13.74 -8.57 6.71
N ASN A 143 12.66 -7.80 6.74
CA ASN A 143 11.86 -7.48 5.57
C ASN A 143 11.93 -5.98 5.29
N VAL A 144 12.28 -5.63 4.05
CA VAL A 144 12.32 -4.23 3.60
C VAL A 144 11.50 -4.10 2.34
N GLU A 145 10.54 -3.19 2.35
CA GLU A 145 9.61 -2.94 1.25
C GLU A 145 9.64 -1.48 0.83
N TYR A 146 9.69 -1.23 -0.46
CA TYR A 146 9.38 0.07 -1.04
C TYR A 146 8.01 0.02 -1.67
N TYR A 147 7.12 0.89 -1.22
CA TYR A 147 5.79 1.09 -1.79
C TYR A 147 5.71 2.42 -2.52
N SER A 148 5.10 2.42 -3.70
CA SER A 148 4.71 3.63 -4.42
C SER A 148 3.31 3.46 -5.01
N GLY A 149 2.40 4.37 -4.70
CA GLY A 149 1.03 4.30 -5.17
C GLY A 149 0.45 5.65 -5.58
N LYS A 150 -0.49 5.60 -6.53
CA LYS A 150 -1.30 6.73 -6.99
C LYS A 150 -2.77 6.34 -6.95
N SER A 151 -3.61 7.22 -6.39
CA SER A 151 -5.06 7.12 -6.43
C SER A 151 -5.65 8.32 -7.14
N GLU A 152 -6.62 8.09 -8.01
CA GLU A 152 -7.38 9.13 -8.72
C GLU A 152 -8.86 8.82 -8.62
N MET A 153 -9.65 9.79 -8.18
CA MET A 153 -11.10 9.69 -8.08
C MET A 153 -11.76 10.85 -8.83
N ASN A 154 -12.69 10.52 -9.71
CA ASN A 154 -13.53 11.49 -10.41
C ASN A 154 -14.99 11.07 -10.28
N ASN A 155 -15.91 12.04 -10.30
CA ASN A 155 -17.33 11.73 -10.41
C ASN A 155 -18.08 12.68 -11.35
N SER A 156 -19.33 12.33 -11.67
CA SER A 156 -20.22 13.11 -12.54
C SER A 156 -20.66 14.44 -11.92
N LEU A 157 -20.49 14.65 -10.61
CA LEU A 157 -20.78 15.89 -9.90
C LEU A 157 -19.61 16.87 -9.89
N GLY A 158 -18.54 16.57 -10.63
CA GLY A 158 -17.37 17.42 -10.81
C GLY A 158 -16.28 17.30 -9.73
N LEU A 159 -16.37 16.32 -8.83
CA LEU A 159 -15.28 15.98 -7.92
C LEU A 159 -14.09 15.44 -8.72
N LYS A 160 -12.88 15.92 -8.40
CA LYS A 160 -11.61 15.41 -8.93
C LYS A 160 -10.60 15.41 -7.82
N LEU A 161 -10.18 14.24 -7.42
CA LEU A 161 -9.15 14.03 -6.40
C LEU A 161 -8.01 13.22 -6.97
N SER A 162 -6.80 13.51 -6.52
CA SER A 162 -5.62 12.72 -6.82
C SER A 162 -4.68 12.75 -5.62
N SER A 163 -4.12 11.62 -5.28
CA SER A 163 -3.10 11.48 -4.25
C SER A 163 -1.97 10.58 -4.74
N LYS A 164 -0.77 10.84 -4.24
CA LYS A 164 0.39 9.96 -4.37
C LYS A 164 0.94 9.63 -2.99
N ARG A 165 1.48 8.45 -2.84
CA ARG A 165 2.09 8.00 -1.60
C ARG A 165 3.27 7.09 -1.92
N ASN A 166 4.37 7.27 -1.19
CA ASN A 166 5.47 6.32 -1.19
C ASN A 166 6.14 6.30 0.19
N TYR A 167 6.77 5.18 0.51
CA TYR A 167 7.54 4.97 1.73
C TYR A 167 8.44 3.74 1.57
N VAL A 168 9.44 3.63 2.44
CA VAL A 168 10.13 2.37 2.71
C VAL A 168 9.65 1.85 4.06
N ALA A 169 9.19 0.61 4.12
CA ALA A 169 8.90 -0.09 5.37
C ALA A 169 10.07 -1.01 5.69
N VAL A 170 10.56 -0.95 6.93
CA VAL A 170 11.64 -1.81 7.42
C VAL A 170 11.13 -2.54 8.65
N ALA A 171 11.10 -3.86 8.61
CA ALA A 171 10.68 -4.72 9.70
C ALA A 171 11.78 -5.73 10.04
N CYS A 172 11.98 -5.97 11.33
CA CYS A 172 12.91 -6.99 11.80
C CYS A 172 12.25 -7.80 12.91
N GLU A 173 12.35 -9.11 12.79
CA GLU A 173 11.93 -10.10 13.80
C GLU A 173 13.12 -11.01 14.11
N LEU A 174 13.29 -11.35 15.39
CA LEU A 174 14.38 -12.20 15.83
C LEU A 174 14.04 -12.94 17.11
N LEU A 175 14.80 -14.02 17.35
CA LEU A 175 14.77 -14.77 18.60
C LEU A 175 16.02 -14.49 19.43
N ALA A 176 15.85 -14.45 20.74
CA ALA A 176 16.93 -14.47 21.71
C ALA A 176 16.85 -15.77 22.54
N LYS A 177 17.99 -16.40 22.78
CA LYS A 177 18.08 -17.68 23.52
C LYS A 177 19.07 -17.57 24.65
N LYS A 178 18.68 -18.09 25.83
CA LYS A 178 19.55 -18.23 26.99
C LYS A 178 19.11 -19.47 27.75
N ASP A 179 19.97 -20.49 27.82
CA ASP A 179 19.64 -21.80 28.36
C ASP A 179 18.39 -22.37 27.67
N ASP A 180 17.35 -22.72 28.41
CA ASP A 180 16.08 -23.22 27.88
C ASP A 180 15.06 -22.10 27.59
N LEU A 181 15.42 -20.85 27.86
CA LEU A 181 14.53 -19.71 27.60
C LEU A 181 14.70 -19.19 26.17
N VAL A 182 13.57 -18.93 25.52
CA VAL A 182 13.50 -18.34 24.18
C VAL A 182 12.49 -17.18 24.20
N GLU A 183 12.92 -16.04 23.72
CA GLU A 183 12.08 -14.85 23.58
C GLU A 183 12.18 -14.29 22.19
N SER A 184 11.08 -13.74 21.69
CA SER A 184 11.04 -13.05 20.41
C SER A 184 10.89 -11.54 20.59
N ASN A 185 11.40 -10.80 19.61
CA ASN A 185 11.10 -9.38 19.48
C ASN A 185 10.89 -9.00 18.02
N PHE A 186 10.03 -8.02 17.81
CA PHE A 186 9.66 -7.48 16.51
C PHE A 186 9.50 -5.97 16.61
N ASP A 187 9.96 -5.25 15.60
CA ASP A 187 9.58 -3.85 15.38
C ASP A 187 9.57 -3.54 13.88
N ALA A 188 8.83 -2.48 13.51
CA ALA A 188 8.74 -2.00 12.15
C ALA A 188 8.71 -0.46 12.10
N LYS A 189 9.40 0.12 11.11
CA LYS A 189 9.43 1.56 10.88
C LYS A 189 9.08 1.91 9.44
N TYR A 190 8.33 3.00 9.27
CA TYR A 190 8.15 3.65 7.98
C TYR A 190 9.19 4.76 7.81
N VAL A 191 9.99 4.62 6.76
CA VAL A 191 11.09 5.53 6.43
C VAL A 191 10.69 6.37 5.22
N THR A 192 10.72 7.68 5.38
CA THR A 192 10.40 8.65 4.31
C THR A 192 11.65 9.40 3.81
N GLU A 193 12.78 9.22 4.50
CA GLU A 193 14.09 9.73 4.15
C GLU A 193 15.16 8.74 4.59
N ILE A 194 15.74 7.99 3.65
CA ILE A 194 16.69 6.90 3.91
C ILE A 194 17.96 7.42 4.59
N SER A 195 18.43 8.62 4.22
CA SER A 195 19.63 9.24 4.78
C SER A 195 19.55 9.53 6.30
N SER A 196 18.33 9.66 6.83
CA SER A 196 18.09 9.89 8.27
C SER A 196 17.82 8.62 9.07
N PHE A 197 17.72 7.47 8.41
CA PHE A 197 17.49 6.18 9.05
C PHE A 197 18.80 5.46 9.31
N ASP A 198 19.02 5.02 10.55
CA ASP A 198 20.15 4.17 10.92
C ASP A 198 19.69 2.70 11.04
N PRO A 199 19.92 1.89 10.00
CA PRO A 199 19.49 0.49 9.99
C PRO A 199 20.20 -0.36 11.04
N GLU A 200 21.49 -0.10 11.33
CA GLU A 200 22.25 -0.88 12.28
C GLU A 200 21.77 -0.64 13.71
N SER A 201 21.56 0.63 14.09
CA SER A 201 20.99 0.97 15.38
C SER A 201 19.59 0.39 15.58
N PHE A 202 18.76 0.38 14.52
CA PHE A 202 17.43 -0.22 14.55
C PHE A 202 17.48 -1.72 14.83
N GLY A 203 18.34 -2.47 14.14
CA GLY A 203 18.52 -3.91 14.39
C GLY A 203 19.06 -4.21 15.79
N GLU A 204 20.03 -3.43 16.27
CA GLU A 204 20.61 -3.57 17.60
C GLU A 204 19.59 -3.31 18.71
N GLU A 205 18.73 -2.30 18.56
CA GLU A 205 17.66 -1.98 19.53
C GLU A 205 16.67 -3.14 19.66
N ILE A 206 16.24 -3.76 18.56
CA ILE A 206 15.32 -4.89 18.57
C ILE A 206 15.97 -6.09 19.26
N ALA A 207 17.23 -6.37 18.96
CA ALA A 207 17.99 -7.45 19.55
C ALA A 207 18.16 -7.27 21.07
N LYS A 208 18.52 -6.07 21.54
CA LYS A 208 18.59 -5.75 22.97
C LYS A 208 17.23 -5.90 23.65
N GLY A 209 16.15 -5.53 22.97
CA GLY A 209 14.79 -5.72 23.45
C GLY A 209 14.45 -7.20 23.73
N ALA A 210 14.85 -8.11 22.85
CA ALA A 210 14.67 -9.56 23.04
C ALA A 210 15.51 -10.10 24.21
N ILE A 211 16.77 -9.70 24.31
CA ILE A 211 17.63 -10.09 25.43
C ILE A 211 17.09 -9.61 26.77
N ASN A 212 16.57 -8.38 26.82
CA ASN A 212 15.96 -7.84 28.05
C ASN A 212 14.75 -8.66 28.52
N LYS A 213 13.94 -9.21 27.59
CA LYS A 213 12.83 -10.11 27.91
C LYS A 213 13.30 -11.40 28.58
N LEU A 214 14.43 -11.98 28.16
CA LEU A 214 15.04 -13.18 28.78
C LEU A 214 15.50 -12.93 30.23
N GLY A 215 15.79 -11.69 30.61
CA GLY A 215 16.18 -11.29 31.97
C GLY A 215 15.03 -10.84 32.84
N GLY A 216 13.80 -10.71 32.30
CA GLY A 216 12.61 -10.31 33.02
C GLY A 216 12.10 -11.49 33.88
N SER A 217 12.20 -11.38 35.21
CA SER A 217 11.43 -12.22 36.11
C SER A 217 9.96 -11.85 35.99
N SER A 218 9.11 -12.83 35.68
CA SER A 218 7.62 -12.75 35.85
C SER A 218 7.24 -12.54 37.29
#